data_9fe5fb335e76a1e91701f2512ca28bd8
#
_entry.id   9fe5fb335e76a1e91701f2512ca28bd8
#
_cell.length_a   1.000
_cell.length_b   1.000
_cell.length_c   1.000
_cell.angle_alpha   90.00
_cell.angle_beta   90.00
_cell.angle_gamma   90.00
#
_symmetry.space_group_name_H-M   'P 1'
#
loop_
_entity.id
_entity.type
_entity.pdbx_description
1 polymer ?
#
loop_
_entity_poly.entity_id
_entity_poly.type
_entity_poly.pdbx_seq_one_letter_code
_entity_poly.pdbx_strand_id
1 'polypeptide(L)' 'HVAHLVIDAGVDTAWVRERIAQARGADAVAAMPPDTLMAPASIADTYLMLHRQPRDAWTHELDLRPYGENW' A
#
# COMPACT_ATOMS: atom_id res chain seq x y z
N HIS A 1 7.17 -17.37 -12.52
CA HIS A 1 6.63 -17.08 -11.16
C HIS A 1 5.48 -16.10 -11.26
N VAL A 2 4.35 -16.47 -10.73
CA VAL A 2 3.16 -15.62 -10.63
C VAL A 2 2.77 -15.51 -9.17
N ALA A 3 2.57 -14.28 -8.71
CA ALA A 3 2.09 -14.00 -7.36
C ALA A 3 0.96 -12.97 -7.43
N HIS A 4 0.03 -13.10 -6.50
CA HIS A 4 -1.04 -12.13 -6.30
C HIS A 4 -0.69 -11.22 -5.13
N LEU A 5 -0.58 -9.93 -5.40
CA LEU A 5 -0.33 -8.93 -4.38
C LEU A 5 -1.65 -8.20 -4.10
N VAL A 6 -2.18 -8.41 -2.89
CA VAL A 6 -3.40 -7.75 -2.45
C VAL A 6 -3.00 -6.46 -1.72
N ILE A 7 -3.53 -5.34 -2.15
CA ILE A 7 -3.30 -4.03 -1.52
C ILE A 7 -4.60 -3.63 -0.85
N ASP A 8 -4.62 -3.70 0.48
CA ASP A 8 -5.83 -3.51 1.29
C ASP A 8 -5.82 -2.17 2.01
N ALA A 9 -5.50 -1.11 1.29
CA ALA A 9 -5.60 0.28 1.73
C ALA A 9 -5.30 1.22 0.57
N GLY A 10 -5.43 2.52 0.80
CA GLY A 10 -5.06 3.52 -0.18
C GLY A 10 -3.56 3.62 -0.39
N VAL A 11 -3.15 3.81 -1.63
CA VAL A 11 -1.76 4.09 -1.99
C VAL A 11 -1.56 5.61 -1.96
N ASP A 12 -0.46 6.05 -1.36
CA ASP A 12 -0.17 7.48 -1.21
C ASP A 12 0.23 8.10 -2.54
N THR A 13 -0.76 8.54 -3.28
CA THR A 13 -0.62 9.27 -4.54
C THR A 13 -1.39 10.59 -4.46
N ALA A 14 -1.03 11.54 -5.30
CA ALA A 14 -1.76 12.81 -5.40
C ALA A 14 -3.24 12.58 -5.71
N TRP A 15 -3.53 11.62 -6.58
CA TRP A 15 -4.90 11.28 -6.95
C TRP A 15 -5.72 10.76 -5.77
N VAL A 16 -5.15 9.87 -4.96
CA VAL A 16 -5.84 9.33 -3.77
C VAL A 16 -6.05 10.43 -2.73
N ARG A 17 -5.05 11.27 -2.48
CA ARG A 17 -5.17 12.39 -1.53
C ARG A 17 -6.25 13.37 -1.97
N GLU A 18 -6.33 13.66 -3.26
CA GLU A 18 -7.36 14.52 -3.82
C GLU A 18 -8.76 13.93 -3.65
N ARG A 19 -8.91 12.61 -3.85
CA ARG A 19 -10.18 11.91 -3.64
C ARG A 19 -10.62 11.99 -2.18
N ILE A 20 -9.70 11.81 -1.25
CA ILE A 20 -9.98 11.94 0.19
C ILE A 20 -10.39 13.38 0.52
N ALA A 21 -9.69 14.37 -0.03
CA ALA A 21 -10.01 15.78 0.16
C ALA A 21 -11.42 16.12 -0.33
N GLN A 22 -11.83 15.58 -1.47
CA GLN A 22 -13.18 15.77 -2.02
C GLN A 22 -14.26 15.14 -1.12
N ALA A 23 -13.96 13.99 -0.53
CA ALA A 23 -14.92 13.24 0.29
C ALA A 23 -15.01 13.76 1.73
N ARG A 24 -13.88 14.20 2.32
CA ARG A 24 -13.75 14.51 3.75
C ARG A 24 -13.18 15.90 4.03
N GLY A 25 -12.80 16.65 3.01
CA GLY A 25 -12.19 17.96 3.12
C GLY A 25 -10.66 17.91 3.19
N ALA A 26 -10.02 19.02 2.81
CA ALA A 26 -8.56 19.13 2.80
C ALA A 26 -7.95 18.97 4.20
N ASP A 27 -8.65 19.41 5.23
CA ASP A 27 -8.19 19.28 6.62
C ASP A 27 -8.05 17.82 7.04
N ALA A 28 -8.92 16.94 6.55
CA ALA A 28 -8.83 15.50 6.83
C ALA A 28 -7.56 14.89 6.25
N VAL A 29 -7.14 15.33 5.06
CA VAL A 29 -5.88 14.88 4.47
C VAL A 29 -4.69 15.37 5.28
N ALA A 30 -4.68 16.63 5.67
CA ALA A 30 -3.60 17.22 6.48
C ALA A 30 -3.51 16.58 7.87
N ALA A 31 -4.63 16.12 8.42
CA ALA A 31 -4.71 15.50 9.74
C ALA A 31 -4.46 14.00 9.75
N MET A 32 -4.28 13.36 8.60
CA MET A 32 -4.02 11.92 8.54
C MET A 32 -2.76 11.56 9.32
N PRO A 33 -2.84 10.57 10.23
CA PRO A 33 -1.65 10.08 10.90
C PRO A 33 -0.65 9.48 9.91
N PRO A 34 0.65 9.42 10.26
CA PRO A 34 1.62 8.66 9.49
C PRO A 34 1.15 7.21 9.30
N ASP A 35 1.56 6.60 8.20
CA ASP A 35 1.25 5.19 7.89
C ASP A 35 -0.24 4.88 7.71
N THR A 36 -1.05 5.88 7.37
CA THR A 36 -2.45 5.69 6.98
C THR A 36 -2.54 5.18 5.53
N LEU A 37 -1.69 5.71 4.65
CA LEU A 37 -1.60 5.30 3.25
C LEU A 37 -0.27 4.59 3.00
N MET A 38 -0.26 3.67 2.04
CA MET A 38 0.98 2.98 1.64
C MET A 38 1.78 3.82 0.65
N ALA A 39 3.05 4.03 0.92
CA ALA A 39 3.95 4.69 -0.01
C ALA A 39 4.21 3.79 -1.22
N PRO A 40 4.17 4.33 -2.46
CA PRO A 40 4.51 3.54 -3.65
C PRO A 40 5.88 2.87 -3.58
N ALA A 41 6.87 3.51 -2.98
CA ALA A 41 8.20 2.94 -2.79
C ALA A 41 8.17 1.68 -1.92
N SER A 42 7.35 1.64 -0.89
CA SER A 42 7.21 0.46 -0.02
C SER A 42 6.58 -0.71 -0.78
N ILE A 43 5.62 -0.45 -1.64
CA ILE A 43 5.01 -1.46 -2.50
C ILE A 43 6.04 -1.98 -3.50
N ALA A 44 6.83 -1.09 -4.10
CA ALA A 44 7.89 -1.47 -5.04
C ALA A 44 8.94 -2.37 -4.38
N ASP A 45 9.30 -2.10 -3.13
CA ASP A 45 10.22 -2.95 -2.36
C ASP A 45 9.66 -4.37 -2.19
N THR A 46 8.36 -4.50 -1.99
CA THR A 46 7.70 -5.80 -1.91
C THR A 46 7.77 -6.56 -3.22
N TYR A 47 7.54 -5.89 -4.35
CA TYR A 47 7.69 -6.51 -5.67
C TYR A 47 9.12 -7.01 -5.89
N LEU A 48 10.11 -6.23 -5.49
CA LEU A 48 11.51 -6.62 -5.63
C LEU A 48 11.83 -7.83 -4.76
N MET A 49 11.33 -7.87 -3.53
CA MET A 49 11.48 -9.02 -2.64
C MET A 49 10.89 -10.29 -3.27
N LEU A 50 9.68 -10.21 -3.81
CA LEU A 50 9.05 -11.35 -4.49
C LEU A 50 9.86 -11.83 -5.68
N HIS A 51 10.39 -10.89 -6.47
CA HIS A 51 11.23 -11.22 -7.63
C HIS A 51 12.52 -11.96 -7.24
N ARG A 52 13.07 -11.66 -6.07
CA ARG A 52 14.33 -12.23 -5.57
C ARG A 52 14.17 -13.53 -4.81
N GLN A 53 12.96 -14.03 -4.63
CA GLN A 53 12.74 -15.26 -3.89
C GLN A 53 13.36 -16.46 -4.64
N PRO A 54 13.97 -17.41 -3.89
CA PRO A 54 14.51 -18.62 -4.50
C PRO A 54 13.39 -19.48 -5.09
N ARG A 55 13.73 -20.28 -6.08
CA ARG A 55 12.77 -21.10 -6.84
C ARG A 55 12.06 -22.16 -5.98
N ASP A 56 12.65 -22.56 -4.86
CA ASP A 56 12.07 -23.56 -3.96
C ASP A 56 11.12 -22.98 -2.91
N ALA A 57 10.98 -21.64 -2.89
CA ALA A 57 10.14 -20.98 -1.88
C ALA A 57 9.53 -19.69 -2.46
N TRP A 58 8.60 -19.83 -3.39
CA TRP A 58 7.89 -18.70 -3.97
C TRP A 58 6.62 -18.38 -3.21
N THR A 59 6.40 -17.10 -2.96
CA THR A 59 5.13 -16.61 -2.43
C THR A 59 4.07 -16.68 -3.52
N HIS A 60 2.93 -17.26 -3.20
CA HIS A 60 1.78 -17.31 -4.10
C HIS A 60 0.86 -16.10 -3.93
N GLU A 61 0.57 -15.75 -2.69
CA GLU A 61 -0.31 -14.63 -2.36
C GLU A 61 0.23 -13.85 -1.18
N LEU A 62 0.12 -12.53 -1.24
CA LEU A 62 0.63 -11.62 -0.23
C LEU A 62 -0.34 -10.46 -0.06
N ASP A 63 -0.61 -10.10 1.19
CA ASP A 63 -1.51 -9.03 1.56
C ASP A 63 -0.69 -7.90 2.20
N LEU A 64 -0.80 -6.69 1.65
CA LEU A 64 -0.13 -5.50 2.18
C LEU A 64 -1.14 -4.56 2.81
N ARG A 65 -0.84 -4.14 4.03
CA ARG A 65 -1.64 -3.16 4.78
C ARG A 65 -0.74 -2.21 5.52
N PRO A 66 -1.08 -0.91 5.56
CA PRO A 66 -0.31 0.04 6.36
C PRO A 66 -0.59 -0.17 7.85
N TYR A 67 0.35 0.27 8.68
CA TYR A 67 0.23 0.18 10.14
C TYR A 67 -1.02 0.88 10.67
N GLY A 68 -1.39 2.02 10.06
CA GLY A 68 -2.55 2.81 10.47
C GLY A 68 -3.90 2.26 10.02
N GLU A 69 -3.92 1.11 9.32
CA GLU A 69 -5.18 0.49 8.90
C GLU A 69 -5.93 -0.09 10.10
N ASN A 70 -7.25 0.05 10.06
CA ASN A 70 -8.11 -0.50 11.11
C ASN A 70 -8.43 -1.97 10.77
N TRP A 71 -7.87 -2.84 11.56
CA TRP A 71 -8.00 -4.30 11.35
C TRP A 71 -9.35 -4.86 11.81
#